data_faa5518d747eb59cec220a4589f2b79f
#
_entry.id   faa5518d747eb59cec220a4589f2b79f
#
_cell.length_a   1.000
_cell.length_b   1.000
_cell.length_c   1.000
_cell.angle_alpha   90.00
_cell.angle_beta   90.00
_cell.angle_gamma   90.00
#
_symmetry.space_group_name_H-M   'P 1'
#
loop_
_entity.id
_entity.type
_entity.pdbx_description
1 polymer ?
#
loop_
_entity_poly.entity_id
_entity_poly.type
_entity_poly.pdbx_seq_one_letter_code
_entity_poly.pdbx_strand_id
1 'polypeptide(L)'
;LTIRRIASSCGCTVPRELPKKNYEPGETGSLEVAFRPRAGKTTKYVTLMTNDPVRPALRIPVSAEVIEPAKLLPVAVQLGQVASGSSHSAEFRVVGRDPELEILSITPPDELADHMTFEVSEVQIETDPEMAGQKLVTVMIDETTPSGNINAPVEVIVRAAPQPGMETREITLRAFVRGFIRGDLQNSPRFLRIMGKAQGEDFEERTMIFARSGRPFEVTDVRVENANLEDISAEAIKLTPEDGDREGYWIVIKGNTGDARGAFQGKVIVETTLDNEGPLSIIFNGLIARPSPRLQR
;
A
#
# COMPACT_ATOMS: atom_id res chain seq x y z
N LEU A 1 -29.43 -9.65 45.26
CA LEU A 1 -28.23 -9.71 44.45
C LEU A 1 -27.86 -8.27 44.01
N THR A 2 -26.59 -7.90 44.21
CA THR A 2 -26.09 -6.60 43.74
C THR A 2 -25.07 -6.82 42.60
N ILE A 3 -25.28 -6.17 41.45
CA ILE A 3 -24.33 -6.17 40.35
C ILE A 3 -23.39 -4.96 40.51
N ARG A 4 -22.11 -5.22 40.78
CA ARG A 4 -21.10 -4.21 41.08
C ARG A 4 -20.50 -3.61 39.83
N ARG A 5 -20.24 -4.46 38.82
CA ARG A 5 -19.58 -4.06 37.56
C ARG A 5 -19.99 -4.98 36.41
N ILE A 6 -20.05 -4.41 35.20
CA ILE A 6 -20.18 -5.15 33.95
C ILE A 6 -18.90 -4.91 33.16
N ALA A 7 -18.32 -5.98 32.62
CA ALA A 7 -17.14 -5.91 31.78
C ALA A 7 -17.32 -6.79 30.53
N SER A 8 -16.76 -6.38 29.43
CA SER A 8 -16.71 -7.18 28.20
C SER A 8 -15.30 -7.66 27.91
N SER A 9 -15.18 -8.80 27.22
CA SER A 9 -13.89 -9.37 26.81
C SER A 9 -13.22 -8.65 25.62
N CYS A 10 -13.93 -7.74 24.96
CA CYS A 10 -13.41 -6.92 23.85
C CYS A 10 -14.23 -5.64 23.65
N GLY A 11 -13.67 -4.66 22.96
CA GLY A 11 -14.38 -3.44 22.56
C GLY A 11 -15.48 -3.66 21.50
N CYS A 12 -15.55 -4.83 20.88
CA CYS A 12 -16.60 -5.22 19.93
C CYS A 12 -17.91 -5.65 20.58
N THR A 13 -17.91 -5.80 21.91
CA THR A 13 -19.07 -6.19 22.75
C THR A 13 -19.26 -5.12 23.79
N VAL A 14 -20.28 -4.29 23.63
CA VAL A 14 -20.54 -3.15 24.50
C VAL A 14 -21.84 -3.41 25.28
N PRO A 15 -21.76 -3.81 26.57
CA PRO A 15 -22.95 -3.89 27.40
C PRO A 15 -23.45 -2.48 27.73
N ARG A 16 -24.75 -2.28 27.66
CA ARG A 16 -25.39 -1.05 28.16
C ARG A 16 -25.48 -1.08 29.70
N GLU A 17 -25.61 0.09 30.29
CA GLU A 17 -25.85 0.16 31.73
C GLU A 17 -27.17 -0.50 32.10
N LEU A 18 -27.17 -1.19 33.22
CA LEU A 18 -28.39 -1.77 33.78
C LEU A 18 -29.32 -0.68 34.32
N PRO A 19 -30.64 -0.81 34.16
CA PRO A 19 -31.60 0.13 34.70
C PRO A 19 -31.55 0.18 36.23
N LYS A 20 -31.11 -0.90 36.87
CA LYS A 20 -30.83 -0.98 38.30
C LYS A 20 -29.72 -1.97 38.59
N LYS A 21 -29.09 -1.85 39.75
CA LYS A 21 -28.00 -2.72 40.19
C LYS A 21 -28.38 -3.73 41.28
N ASN A 22 -29.50 -3.49 41.98
CA ASN A 22 -29.97 -4.34 43.06
C ASN A 22 -31.23 -5.10 42.63
N TYR A 23 -31.23 -6.40 42.86
CA TYR A 23 -32.32 -7.33 42.54
C TYR A 23 -32.72 -8.13 43.75
N GLU A 24 -34.02 -8.20 44.05
CA GLU A 24 -34.61 -8.99 45.08
C GLU A 24 -34.67 -10.49 44.73
N PRO A 25 -34.85 -11.41 45.69
CA PRO A 25 -35.05 -12.84 45.41
C PRO A 25 -36.25 -13.05 44.47
N GLY A 26 -36.01 -13.79 43.36
CA GLY A 26 -37.03 -14.06 42.36
C GLY A 26 -37.22 -12.94 41.31
N GLU A 27 -36.52 -11.82 41.46
CA GLU A 27 -36.60 -10.74 40.52
C GLU A 27 -35.73 -11.01 39.27
N THR A 28 -36.23 -10.60 38.10
CA THR A 28 -35.54 -10.74 36.81
C THR A 28 -35.08 -9.40 36.28
N GLY A 29 -34.03 -9.41 35.49
CA GLY A 29 -33.52 -8.24 34.79
C GLY A 29 -33.05 -8.59 33.37
N SER A 30 -32.90 -7.56 32.54
CA SER A 30 -32.36 -7.68 31.19
C SER A 30 -31.09 -6.86 31.03
N LEU A 31 -30.11 -7.40 30.34
CA LEU A 31 -28.90 -6.73 29.96
C LEU A 31 -28.87 -6.60 28.40
N GLU A 32 -28.90 -5.37 27.91
CA GLU A 32 -28.74 -5.11 26.50
C GLU A 32 -27.24 -5.09 26.14
N VAL A 33 -26.86 -5.82 25.08
CA VAL A 33 -25.49 -5.92 24.64
C VAL A 33 -25.41 -5.61 23.14
N ALA A 34 -24.72 -4.54 22.78
CA ALA A 34 -24.38 -4.27 21.39
C ALA A 34 -23.15 -5.11 21.01
N PHE A 35 -23.32 -5.99 20.03
CA PHE A 35 -22.27 -6.88 19.55
C PHE A 35 -22.01 -6.64 18.06
N ARG A 36 -20.76 -6.28 17.69
CA ARG A 36 -20.30 -6.08 16.32
C ARG A 36 -19.23 -7.13 15.99
N PRO A 37 -19.61 -8.35 15.65
CA PRO A 37 -18.66 -9.41 15.31
C PRO A 37 -18.01 -9.15 13.95
N ARG A 38 -16.81 -9.71 13.75
CA ARG A 38 -16.17 -9.85 12.44
C ARG A 38 -16.73 -11.07 11.71
N ALA A 39 -16.42 -11.21 10.43
CA ALA A 39 -16.75 -12.38 9.63
C ALA A 39 -16.34 -13.69 10.30
N GLY A 40 -17.17 -14.73 10.12
CA GLY A 40 -16.99 -16.05 10.71
C GLY A 40 -17.63 -16.20 12.11
N LYS A 41 -17.32 -17.33 12.75
CA LYS A 41 -17.83 -17.66 14.08
C LYS A 41 -17.03 -16.95 15.16
N THR A 42 -17.72 -16.23 16.03
CA THR A 42 -17.11 -15.49 17.14
C THR A 42 -17.90 -15.69 18.42
N THR A 43 -17.20 -15.99 19.50
CA THR A 43 -17.77 -16.01 20.86
C THR A 43 -16.99 -15.02 21.72
N LYS A 44 -17.73 -14.12 22.37
CA LYS A 44 -17.23 -13.16 23.35
C LYS A 44 -17.95 -13.33 24.66
N TYR A 45 -17.48 -12.68 25.69
CA TYR A 45 -18.03 -12.84 27.04
C TYR A 45 -18.33 -11.47 27.62
N VAL A 46 -19.50 -11.38 28.25
CA VAL A 46 -19.86 -10.33 29.20
C VAL A 46 -19.78 -10.90 30.59
N THR A 47 -19.08 -10.23 31.49
CA THR A 47 -18.89 -10.64 32.86
C THR A 47 -19.62 -9.69 33.80
N LEU A 48 -20.56 -10.20 34.57
CA LEU A 48 -21.23 -9.49 35.66
C LEU A 48 -20.50 -9.78 36.95
N MET A 49 -19.93 -8.76 37.58
CA MET A 49 -19.35 -8.86 38.93
C MET A 49 -20.43 -8.59 39.96
N THR A 50 -20.64 -9.53 40.84
CA THR A 50 -21.75 -9.50 41.84
C THR A 50 -21.27 -9.54 43.25
N ASN A 51 -22.20 -9.46 44.24
CA ASN A 51 -21.96 -9.68 45.63
C ASN A 51 -22.27 -11.11 46.08
N ASP A 52 -22.59 -12.03 45.14
CA ASP A 52 -22.82 -13.43 45.44
C ASP A 52 -21.50 -14.10 45.90
N PRO A 53 -21.45 -14.69 47.11
CA PRO A 53 -20.23 -15.30 47.61
C PRO A 53 -19.87 -16.61 46.90
N VAL A 54 -20.83 -17.27 46.23
CA VAL A 54 -20.61 -18.52 45.49
C VAL A 54 -20.23 -18.24 44.06
N ARG A 55 -20.84 -17.21 43.44
CA ARG A 55 -20.60 -16.82 42.04
C ARG A 55 -20.34 -15.32 41.91
N PRO A 56 -19.20 -14.83 42.44
CA PRO A 56 -18.89 -13.39 42.40
C PRO A 56 -18.72 -12.83 40.99
N ALA A 57 -18.46 -13.71 39.99
CA ALA A 57 -18.33 -13.34 38.59
C ALA A 57 -19.18 -14.29 37.73
N LEU A 58 -20.26 -13.79 37.18
CA LEU A 58 -21.09 -14.51 36.20
C LEU A 58 -20.61 -14.17 34.79
N ARG A 59 -20.17 -15.17 34.04
CA ARG A 59 -19.67 -15.03 32.66
C ARG A 59 -20.73 -15.51 31.67
N ILE A 60 -21.20 -14.58 30.82
CA ILE A 60 -22.26 -14.84 29.86
C ILE A 60 -21.61 -14.87 28.47
N PRO A 61 -21.68 -16.02 27.74
CA PRO A 61 -21.20 -16.07 26.34
C PRO A 61 -22.18 -15.35 25.42
N VAL A 62 -21.62 -14.58 24.48
CA VAL A 62 -22.34 -13.97 23.36
C VAL A 62 -21.69 -14.49 22.09
N SER A 63 -22.42 -15.27 21.32
CA SER A 63 -21.92 -15.89 20.10
C SER A 63 -22.67 -15.37 18.88
N ALA A 64 -21.94 -15.19 17.77
CA ALA A 64 -22.51 -14.88 16.46
C ALA A 64 -21.72 -15.58 15.36
N GLU A 65 -22.40 -15.88 14.27
CA GLU A 65 -21.80 -16.30 13.02
C GLU A 65 -22.16 -15.25 11.95
N VAL A 66 -21.12 -14.56 11.43
CA VAL A 66 -21.29 -13.57 10.37
C VAL A 66 -20.91 -14.20 9.03
N ILE A 67 -21.87 -14.31 8.15
CA ILE A 67 -21.69 -14.82 6.79
C ILE A 67 -21.58 -13.62 5.87
N GLU A 68 -20.43 -13.48 5.22
CA GLU A 68 -20.22 -12.47 4.18
C GLU A 68 -20.86 -12.96 2.88
N PRO A 69 -21.69 -12.13 2.20
CA PRO A 69 -22.31 -12.52 0.93
C PRO A 69 -21.29 -12.85 -0.14
N ALA A 70 -20.17 -12.10 -0.18
CA ALA A 70 -19.06 -12.35 -1.09
C ALA A 70 -17.73 -11.89 -0.48
N LYS A 71 -16.62 -12.41 -1.01
CA LYS A 71 -15.24 -12.05 -0.66
C LYS A 71 -14.33 -12.14 -1.88
N LEU A 72 -13.15 -11.54 -1.79
CA LEU A 72 -12.11 -11.58 -2.83
C LEU A 72 -11.03 -12.62 -2.49
N LEU A 73 -10.55 -13.35 -3.50
CA LEU A 73 -9.48 -14.34 -3.39
C LEU A 73 -8.51 -14.25 -4.59
N PRO A 74 -7.27 -13.80 -4.38
CA PRO A 74 -6.76 -13.11 -3.19
C PRO A 74 -7.26 -11.67 -3.08
N VAL A 75 -7.22 -11.08 -1.89
CA VAL A 75 -7.51 -9.64 -1.69
C VAL A 75 -6.40 -8.75 -2.27
N ALA A 76 -5.15 -9.23 -2.26
CA ALA A 76 -4.00 -8.54 -2.85
C ALA A 76 -3.53 -9.28 -4.10
N VAL A 77 -3.65 -8.63 -5.23
CA VAL A 77 -3.27 -9.13 -6.56
C VAL A 77 -1.87 -8.64 -6.89
N GLN A 78 -0.97 -9.54 -7.24
CA GLN A 78 0.42 -9.21 -7.49
C GLN A 78 0.71 -9.21 -8.99
N LEU A 79 1.03 -8.05 -9.55
CA LEU A 79 1.55 -7.91 -10.92
C LEU A 79 3.05 -8.27 -11.02
N GLY A 80 3.75 -8.25 -9.86
CA GLY A 80 5.20 -8.45 -9.84
C GLY A 80 6.00 -7.26 -10.35
N GLN A 81 7.16 -7.56 -10.98
CA GLN A 81 7.97 -6.55 -11.67
C GLN A 81 7.71 -6.63 -13.18
N VAL A 82 7.18 -5.55 -13.72
CA VAL A 82 6.83 -5.39 -15.14
C VAL A 82 7.81 -4.42 -15.79
N ALA A 83 8.18 -4.66 -17.03
CA ALA A 83 8.96 -3.69 -17.79
C ALA A 83 8.01 -2.59 -18.34
N SER A 84 8.44 -1.33 -18.29
CA SER A 84 7.75 -0.22 -18.97
C SER A 84 7.58 -0.53 -20.44
N GLY A 85 6.45 -0.14 -21.03
CA GLY A 85 6.10 -0.45 -22.41
C GLY A 85 5.60 -1.88 -22.66
N SER A 86 5.18 -2.60 -21.60
CA SER A 86 4.62 -3.95 -21.72
C SER A 86 3.27 -4.03 -20.99
N SER A 87 2.29 -4.63 -21.63
CA SER A 87 1.04 -4.99 -20.96
C SER A 87 1.25 -6.17 -20.02
N HIS A 88 0.48 -6.19 -18.93
CA HIS A 88 0.54 -7.27 -17.94
C HIS A 88 -0.83 -7.56 -17.37
N SER A 89 -1.06 -8.81 -16.96
CA SER A 89 -2.32 -9.19 -16.34
C SER A 89 -2.10 -9.97 -15.04
N ALA A 90 -3.08 -9.89 -14.17
CA ALA A 90 -3.17 -10.70 -12.96
C ALA A 90 -4.63 -10.97 -12.64
N GLU A 91 -4.91 -11.95 -11.80
CA GLU A 91 -6.25 -12.42 -11.59
C GLU A 91 -6.63 -12.44 -10.12
N PHE A 92 -7.90 -12.21 -9.85
CA PHE A 92 -8.55 -12.50 -8.58
C PHE A 92 -9.95 -13.06 -8.82
N ARG A 93 -10.50 -13.68 -7.80
CA ARG A 93 -11.87 -14.19 -7.84
C ARG A 93 -12.75 -13.44 -6.87
N VAL A 94 -13.97 -13.20 -7.28
CA VAL A 94 -15.06 -12.85 -6.38
C VAL A 94 -15.81 -14.15 -6.09
N VAL A 95 -15.93 -14.53 -4.83
CA VAL A 95 -16.54 -15.79 -4.43
C VAL A 95 -17.58 -15.57 -3.34
N GLY A 96 -18.66 -16.34 -3.38
CA GLY A 96 -19.75 -16.33 -2.42
C GLY A 96 -20.56 -17.63 -2.47
N ARG A 97 -21.52 -17.77 -1.56
CA ARG A 97 -22.41 -18.92 -1.49
C ARG A 97 -23.60 -18.84 -2.46
N ASP A 98 -23.86 -17.63 -2.97
CA ASP A 98 -24.95 -17.36 -3.90
C ASP A 98 -24.51 -17.70 -5.33
N PRO A 99 -25.11 -18.70 -5.99
CA PRO A 99 -24.77 -19.01 -7.38
C PRO A 99 -25.14 -17.88 -8.35
N GLU A 100 -26.06 -16.99 -7.96
CA GLU A 100 -26.46 -15.81 -8.74
C GLU A 100 -25.63 -14.56 -8.43
N LEU A 101 -24.47 -14.72 -7.77
CA LEU A 101 -23.55 -13.63 -7.51
C LEU A 101 -23.21 -12.87 -8.79
N GLU A 102 -23.37 -11.55 -8.75
CA GLU A 102 -23.15 -10.64 -9.87
C GLU A 102 -22.15 -9.54 -9.50
N ILE A 103 -21.21 -9.24 -10.39
CA ILE A 103 -20.35 -8.05 -10.29
C ILE A 103 -21.06 -6.92 -11.03
N LEU A 104 -21.39 -5.84 -10.31
CA LEU A 104 -22.09 -4.68 -10.87
C LEU A 104 -21.12 -3.67 -11.47
N SER A 105 -19.99 -3.43 -10.80
CA SER A 105 -18.94 -2.55 -11.29
C SER A 105 -17.58 -2.88 -10.68
N ILE A 106 -16.52 -2.52 -11.41
CA ILE A 106 -15.15 -2.58 -10.97
C ILE A 106 -14.53 -1.21 -11.32
N THR A 107 -14.00 -0.52 -10.31
CA THR A 107 -13.48 0.84 -10.47
C THR A 107 -12.04 0.90 -9.97
N PRO A 108 -11.07 1.22 -10.85
CA PRO A 108 -9.69 1.50 -10.45
C PRO A 108 -9.60 2.89 -9.78
N PRO A 109 -8.48 3.23 -9.14
CA PRO A 109 -8.22 4.61 -8.72
C PRO A 109 -8.04 5.53 -9.94
N ASP A 110 -8.37 6.82 -9.77
CA ASP A 110 -8.38 7.81 -10.86
C ASP A 110 -7.06 7.88 -11.62
N GLU A 111 -5.91 7.73 -10.91
CA GLU A 111 -4.57 7.80 -11.51
C GLU A 111 -4.26 6.64 -12.48
N LEU A 112 -5.03 5.56 -12.41
CA LEU A 112 -4.86 4.38 -13.25
C LEU A 112 -6.11 4.06 -14.09
N ALA A 113 -7.10 4.94 -14.11
CA ALA A 113 -8.36 4.72 -14.81
C ALA A 113 -8.17 4.49 -16.32
N ASP A 114 -7.26 5.22 -16.95
CA ASP A 114 -6.94 5.09 -18.38
C ASP A 114 -5.99 3.93 -18.71
N HIS A 115 -5.36 3.32 -17.68
CA HIS A 115 -4.30 2.33 -17.84
C HIS A 115 -4.68 0.93 -17.31
N MET A 116 -5.81 0.83 -16.61
CA MET A 116 -6.23 -0.42 -15.96
C MET A 116 -7.61 -0.83 -16.43
N THR A 117 -7.70 -2.01 -17.02
CA THR A 117 -8.96 -2.60 -17.50
C THR A 117 -9.25 -3.92 -16.82
N PHE A 118 -10.52 -4.33 -16.86
CA PHE A 118 -10.99 -5.54 -16.20
C PHE A 118 -11.84 -6.36 -17.14
N GLU A 119 -11.60 -7.66 -17.12
CA GLU A 119 -12.43 -8.65 -17.81
C GLU A 119 -13.04 -9.59 -16.76
N VAL A 120 -14.34 -9.82 -16.84
CA VAL A 120 -15.06 -10.73 -15.93
C VAL A 120 -15.47 -11.96 -16.70
N SER A 121 -15.10 -13.12 -16.20
CA SER A 121 -15.47 -14.41 -16.78
C SER A 121 -16.11 -15.35 -15.76
N GLU A 122 -16.94 -16.27 -16.27
CA GLU A 122 -17.54 -17.34 -15.46
C GLU A 122 -16.48 -18.39 -15.12
N VAL A 123 -16.52 -18.88 -13.89
CA VAL A 123 -15.71 -20.01 -13.47
C VAL A 123 -16.62 -21.22 -13.30
N GLN A 124 -16.33 -22.31 -13.99
CA GLN A 124 -17.01 -23.58 -13.72
C GLN A 124 -16.52 -24.13 -12.39
N ILE A 125 -17.48 -24.42 -11.50
CA ILE A 125 -17.17 -24.78 -10.11
C ILE A 125 -17.30 -26.27 -9.94
N GLU A 126 -16.28 -26.83 -9.32
CA GLU A 126 -16.35 -28.15 -8.72
C GLU A 126 -16.63 -28.00 -7.22
N THR A 127 -17.82 -28.46 -6.79
CA THR A 127 -18.12 -29.04 -5.47
C THR A 127 -18.04 -28.23 -4.18
N ASP A 128 -17.55 -27.02 -4.07
CA ASP A 128 -17.57 -26.27 -2.78
C ASP A 128 -18.80 -25.37 -2.65
N PRO A 129 -19.81 -25.70 -1.81
CA PRO A 129 -21.01 -24.87 -1.63
C PRO A 129 -20.73 -23.46 -1.09
N GLU A 130 -19.56 -23.25 -0.46
CA GLU A 130 -19.16 -21.93 0.03
C GLU A 130 -18.70 -21.00 -1.09
N MET A 131 -18.44 -21.57 -2.26
CA MET A 131 -18.00 -20.88 -3.46
C MET A 131 -18.92 -21.13 -4.66
N ALA A 132 -20.21 -21.40 -4.42
CA ALA A 132 -21.17 -21.69 -5.48
C ALA A 132 -21.33 -20.54 -6.47
N GLY A 133 -21.20 -19.29 -6.01
CA GLY A 133 -21.06 -18.11 -6.87
C GLY A 133 -19.60 -17.73 -7.03
N GLN A 134 -19.06 -17.86 -8.24
CA GLN A 134 -17.68 -17.44 -8.54
C GLN A 134 -17.62 -16.66 -9.84
N LYS A 135 -16.83 -15.58 -9.81
CA LYS A 135 -16.44 -14.85 -11.01
C LYS A 135 -14.94 -14.67 -10.99
N LEU A 136 -14.28 -14.93 -12.10
CA LEU A 136 -12.87 -14.60 -12.30
C LEU A 136 -12.79 -13.18 -12.86
N VAL A 137 -11.95 -12.38 -12.25
CA VAL A 137 -11.63 -11.03 -12.72
C VAL A 137 -10.17 -11.01 -13.14
N THR A 138 -9.94 -10.77 -14.42
CA THR A 138 -8.60 -10.50 -14.96
C THR A 138 -8.39 -9.00 -14.98
N VAL A 139 -7.38 -8.56 -14.25
CA VAL A 139 -6.91 -7.17 -14.23
C VAL A 139 -5.82 -7.05 -15.28
N MET A 140 -5.93 -6.12 -16.18
CA MET A 140 -4.93 -5.82 -17.21
C MET A 140 -4.42 -4.39 -17.01
N ILE A 141 -3.10 -4.22 -17.02
CA ILE A 141 -2.44 -2.92 -17.18
C ILE A 141 -1.88 -2.84 -18.60
N ASP A 142 -2.00 -1.68 -19.20
CA ASP A 142 -1.52 -1.46 -20.55
C ASP A 142 -0.03 -1.08 -20.61
N GLU A 143 0.50 -1.05 -21.82
CA GLU A 143 1.89 -0.68 -22.11
C GLU A 143 2.21 0.80 -21.88
N THR A 144 1.17 1.64 -21.74
CA THR A 144 1.32 3.09 -21.51
C THR A 144 1.32 3.45 -20.03
N THR A 145 1.13 2.45 -19.14
CA THR A 145 1.14 2.67 -17.69
C THR A 145 2.50 3.24 -17.26
N PRO A 146 2.53 4.39 -16.56
CA PRO A 146 3.77 5.02 -16.13
C PRO A 146 4.64 4.14 -15.25
N SER A 147 5.95 4.28 -15.37
CA SER A 147 6.91 3.59 -14.53
C SER A 147 6.77 4.01 -13.05
N GLY A 148 6.97 3.07 -12.15
CA GLY A 148 6.87 3.33 -10.71
C GLY A 148 6.17 2.22 -9.94
N ASN A 149 5.83 2.55 -8.71
CA ASN A 149 5.21 1.60 -7.79
C ASN A 149 3.68 1.64 -7.95
N ILE A 150 3.08 0.50 -8.21
CA ILE A 150 1.62 0.33 -8.23
C ILE A 150 1.17 -0.19 -6.87
N ASN A 151 0.28 0.52 -6.23
CA ASN A 151 -0.47 0.09 -5.05
C ASN A 151 -1.89 0.63 -5.14
N ALA A 152 -2.66 0.03 -6.04
CA ALA A 152 -3.95 0.51 -6.48
C ALA A 152 -5.09 -0.18 -5.70
N PRO A 153 -5.86 0.54 -4.89
CA PRO A 153 -7.12 0.04 -4.37
C PRO A 153 -8.16 0.02 -5.49
N VAL A 154 -8.66 -1.16 -5.82
CA VAL A 154 -9.72 -1.38 -6.80
C VAL A 154 -11.01 -1.64 -6.05
N GLU A 155 -12.04 -0.86 -6.34
CA GLU A 155 -13.37 -1.05 -5.76
C GLU A 155 -14.19 -1.99 -6.64
N VAL A 156 -14.81 -3.01 -6.00
CA VAL A 156 -15.65 -4.01 -6.67
C VAL A 156 -17.01 -4.00 -6.01
N ILE A 157 -18.05 -3.57 -6.73
CA ILE A 157 -19.43 -3.61 -6.25
C ILE A 157 -20.06 -4.92 -6.72
N VAL A 158 -20.58 -5.68 -5.77
CA VAL A 158 -21.14 -7.01 -5.99
C VAL A 158 -22.53 -7.08 -5.42
N ARG A 159 -23.44 -7.74 -6.14
CA ARG A 159 -24.76 -8.13 -5.64
C ARG A 159 -24.74 -9.63 -5.34
N ALA A 160 -25.03 -9.99 -4.09
CA ALA A 160 -25.07 -11.38 -3.65
C ALA A 160 -25.93 -11.56 -2.40
N ALA A 161 -26.50 -12.74 -2.23
CA ALA A 161 -27.15 -13.16 -0.99
C ALA A 161 -26.13 -13.83 -0.04
N PRO A 162 -26.28 -13.69 1.30
CA PRO A 162 -25.43 -14.41 2.26
C PRO A 162 -25.53 -15.93 2.16
N GLN A 163 -26.69 -16.42 1.70
CA GLN A 163 -26.97 -17.84 1.40
C GLN A 163 -28.03 -17.91 0.28
N PRO A 164 -28.07 -19.01 -0.47
CA PRO A 164 -29.11 -19.22 -1.48
C PRO A 164 -30.51 -19.04 -0.90
N GLY A 165 -31.38 -18.30 -1.62
CA GLY A 165 -32.74 -18.02 -1.21
C GLY A 165 -32.96 -16.91 -0.19
N MET A 166 -31.87 -16.27 0.29
CA MET A 166 -31.96 -15.04 1.06
C MET A 166 -32.02 -13.81 0.16
N GLU A 167 -32.38 -12.66 0.77
CA GLU A 167 -32.38 -11.37 0.07
C GLU A 167 -30.96 -10.98 -0.35
N THR A 168 -30.81 -10.60 -1.63
CA THR A 168 -29.55 -10.11 -2.18
C THR A 168 -29.23 -8.72 -1.66
N ARG A 169 -27.95 -8.41 -1.50
CA ARG A 169 -27.43 -7.10 -1.06
C ARG A 169 -26.32 -6.65 -1.98
N GLU A 170 -26.24 -5.35 -2.15
CA GLU A 170 -25.06 -4.73 -2.75
C GLU A 170 -24.00 -4.52 -1.68
N ILE A 171 -22.81 -4.98 -1.96
CA ILE A 171 -21.65 -4.86 -1.07
C ILE A 171 -20.46 -4.32 -1.86
N THR A 172 -19.68 -3.50 -1.22
CA THR A 172 -18.44 -2.98 -1.78
C THR A 172 -17.26 -3.77 -1.20
N LEU A 173 -16.51 -4.40 -2.09
CA LEU A 173 -15.27 -5.09 -1.78
C LEU A 173 -14.09 -4.28 -2.29
N ARG A 174 -12.90 -4.45 -1.72
CA ARG A 174 -11.68 -3.78 -2.16
C ARG A 174 -10.58 -4.79 -2.42
N ALA A 175 -10.14 -4.86 -3.67
CA ALA A 175 -8.91 -5.54 -4.07
C ALA A 175 -7.74 -4.54 -4.02
N PHE A 176 -6.53 -5.05 -3.84
CA PHE A 176 -5.31 -4.24 -3.92
C PHE A 176 -4.42 -4.80 -5.02
N VAL A 177 -4.31 -4.08 -6.12
CA VAL A 177 -3.39 -4.44 -7.20
C VAL A 177 -2.03 -3.84 -6.89
N ARG A 178 -1.00 -4.70 -6.81
CA ARG A 178 0.36 -4.30 -6.42
C ARG A 178 1.37 -4.77 -7.43
N GLY A 179 2.33 -3.91 -7.71
CA GLY A 179 3.41 -4.22 -8.63
C GLY A 179 4.42 -3.10 -8.71
N PHE A 180 5.43 -3.29 -9.53
CA PHE A 180 6.43 -2.29 -9.83
C PHE A 180 6.71 -2.29 -11.32
N ILE A 181 6.41 -1.17 -12.00
CA ILE A 181 6.78 -0.97 -13.41
C ILE A 181 8.18 -0.41 -13.44
N ARG A 182 9.11 -1.24 -13.90
CA ARG A 182 10.50 -0.86 -14.02
C ARG A 182 10.69 0.00 -15.26
N GLY A 183 11.05 1.27 -15.04
CA GLY A 183 11.37 2.21 -16.09
C GLY A 183 12.52 1.77 -16.99
N ASP A 184 12.53 2.32 -18.19
CA ASP A 184 13.60 2.14 -19.16
C ASP A 184 14.82 2.99 -18.81
N LEU A 185 14.59 4.17 -18.21
CA LEU A 185 15.64 5.09 -17.80
C LEU A 185 16.42 4.56 -16.59
N GLN A 186 17.72 4.53 -16.71
CA GLN A 186 18.62 4.03 -15.65
C GLN A 186 19.78 4.98 -15.42
N ASN A 187 20.39 4.88 -14.24
CA ASN A 187 21.62 5.59 -13.93
C ASN A 187 22.72 4.66 -13.42
N SER A 188 23.97 5.02 -13.73
CA SER A 188 25.18 4.30 -13.28
C SER A 188 26.33 5.29 -12.97
N PRO A 189 26.88 5.30 -11.75
CA PRO A 189 26.52 4.49 -10.59
C PRO A 189 25.13 4.84 -10.05
N ARG A 190 24.47 3.88 -9.40
CA ARG A 190 23.09 4.05 -8.91
C ARG A 190 22.93 5.05 -7.77
N PHE A 191 23.99 5.25 -7.00
CA PHE A 191 24.06 6.19 -5.90
C PHE A 191 25.32 7.03 -6.01
N LEU A 192 25.22 8.33 -5.75
CA LEU A 192 26.37 9.21 -5.69
C LEU A 192 26.83 9.36 -4.24
N ARG A 193 28.10 9.09 -4.01
CA ARG A 193 28.71 9.15 -2.68
C ARG A 193 29.80 10.21 -2.65
N ILE A 194 29.52 11.30 -1.95
CA ILE A 194 30.42 12.44 -1.78
C ILE A 194 31.19 12.27 -0.48
N MET A 195 32.40 11.76 -0.57
CA MET A 195 33.21 11.37 0.59
C MET A 195 34.47 12.19 0.72
N GLY A 196 34.99 12.30 1.97
CA GLY A 196 36.30 12.90 2.24
C GLY A 196 36.36 14.41 2.10
N LYS A 197 35.23 15.10 2.05
CA LYS A 197 35.18 16.57 1.94
C LYS A 197 35.26 17.22 3.32
N ALA A 198 36.02 18.31 3.40
CA ALA A 198 36.05 19.18 4.58
C ALA A 198 34.97 20.27 4.51
N GLN A 199 34.74 21.00 5.58
CA GLN A 199 33.86 22.18 5.56
C GLN A 199 34.41 23.26 4.59
N GLY A 200 33.49 23.88 3.84
CA GLY A 200 33.80 24.92 2.85
C GLY A 200 34.44 24.37 1.56
N GLU A 201 34.50 23.08 1.37
CA GLU A 201 35.11 22.43 0.20
C GLU A 201 34.10 22.18 -0.90
N ASP A 202 34.48 22.52 -2.13
CA ASP A 202 33.69 22.22 -3.30
C ASP A 202 33.71 20.73 -3.62
N PHE A 203 32.60 20.26 -4.19
CA PHE A 203 32.49 18.90 -4.71
C PHE A 203 31.80 18.90 -6.06
N GLU A 204 32.20 17.94 -6.86
CA GLU A 204 31.56 17.58 -8.11
C GLU A 204 31.51 16.06 -8.21
N GLU A 205 30.33 15.52 -8.46
CA GLU A 205 30.11 14.08 -8.70
C GLU A 205 29.14 13.90 -9.85
N ARG A 206 29.25 12.78 -10.53
CA ARG A 206 28.41 12.53 -11.71
C ARG A 206 27.93 11.09 -11.80
N THR A 207 26.79 10.93 -12.42
CA THR A 207 26.25 9.63 -12.84
C THR A 207 25.76 9.71 -14.27
N MET A 208 25.99 8.67 -15.03
CA MET A 208 25.44 8.56 -16.39
C MET A 208 23.99 8.12 -16.30
N ILE A 209 23.11 8.74 -17.08
CA ILE A 209 21.74 8.25 -17.33
C ILE A 209 21.60 7.81 -18.77
N PHE A 210 20.87 6.72 -18.98
CA PHE A 210 20.66 6.12 -20.31
C PHE A 210 19.37 5.32 -20.34
N ALA A 211 18.75 5.20 -21.51
CA ALA A 211 17.65 4.26 -21.72
C ALA A 211 18.23 2.85 -21.96
N ARG A 212 17.73 1.88 -21.21
CA ARG A 212 18.17 0.48 -21.32
C ARG A 212 17.83 -0.12 -22.68
N SER A 213 16.71 0.28 -23.26
CA SER A 213 16.29 -0.09 -24.62
C SER A 213 17.14 0.52 -25.73
N GLY A 214 17.95 1.53 -25.41
CA GLY A 214 18.68 2.33 -26.40
C GLY A 214 17.82 3.37 -27.09
N ARG A 215 16.58 3.61 -26.68
CA ARG A 215 15.74 4.67 -27.23
C ARG A 215 16.36 6.04 -26.97
N PRO A 216 16.43 6.93 -27.99
CA PRO A 216 16.89 8.29 -27.76
C PRO A 216 15.90 9.07 -26.89
N PHE A 217 16.41 9.98 -26.10
CA PHE A 217 15.60 10.87 -25.26
C PHE A 217 16.32 12.21 -25.04
N GLU A 218 15.56 13.20 -24.61
CA GLU A 218 16.09 14.48 -24.15
C GLU A 218 15.74 14.69 -22.69
N VAL A 219 16.65 15.32 -21.94
CA VAL A 219 16.38 15.75 -20.56
C VAL A 219 15.61 17.07 -20.62
N THR A 220 14.45 17.12 -19.98
CA THR A 220 13.57 18.29 -19.98
C THR A 220 13.71 19.13 -18.72
N ASP A 221 14.02 18.49 -17.58
CA ASP A 221 14.25 19.17 -16.31
C ASP A 221 15.25 18.40 -15.42
N VAL A 222 16.06 19.18 -14.67
CA VAL A 222 16.96 18.64 -13.64
C VAL A 222 16.88 19.53 -12.43
N ARG A 223 16.48 18.99 -11.29
CA ARG A 223 16.40 19.76 -10.04
C ARG A 223 16.84 18.94 -8.84
N VAL A 224 17.36 19.64 -7.82
CA VAL A 224 17.74 19.05 -6.56
C VAL A 224 16.58 19.19 -5.57
N GLU A 225 16.23 18.09 -4.90
CA GLU A 225 15.19 18.08 -3.89
C GLU A 225 15.67 17.43 -2.58
N ASN A 226 15.06 17.87 -1.48
CA ASN A 226 15.32 17.32 -0.15
C ASN A 226 16.81 17.28 0.24
N ALA A 227 17.60 18.24 -0.27
CA ALA A 227 18.98 18.41 0.11
C ALA A 227 19.08 19.19 1.43
N ASN A 228 19.95 18.72 2.31
CA ASN A 228 20.30 19.43 3.54
C ASN A 228 21.62 20.20 3.42
N LEU A 229 21.97 20.60 2.20
CA LEU A 229 23.00 21.59 1.84
C LEU A 229 22.31 22.73 1.09
N GLU A 230 22.70 23.97 1.36
CA GLU A 230 22.11 25.16 0.75
C GLU A 230 22.69 25.44 -0.65
N ASP A 231 24.01 25.25 -0.81
CA ASP A 231 24.71 25.51 -2.07
C ASP A 231 24.95 24.20 -2.83
N ILE A 232 23.91 23.76 -3.54
CA ILE A 232 23.97 22.56 -4.36
C ILE A 232 23.11 22.72 -5.62
N SER A 233 23.67 22.31 -6.75
CA SER A 233 23.02 22.33 -8.06
C SER A 233 23.23 21.04 -8.82
N ALA A 234 22.41 20.80 -9.82
CA ALA A 234 22.57 19.68 -10.74
C ALA A 234 22.31 20.14 -12.18
N GLU A 235 23.02 19.56 -13.11
CA GLU A 235 22.87 19.82 -14.55
C GLU A 235 22.99 18.54 -15.36
N ALA A 236 22.40 18.52 -16.57
CA ALA A 236 22.53 17.43 -17.52
C ALA A 236 23.46 17.85 -18.67
N ILE A 237 24.44 16.99 -18.96
CA ILE A 237 25.41 17.18 -20.06
C ILE A 237 25.28 15.97 -20.98
N LYS A 238 24.95 16.22 -22.28
CA LYS A 238 24.79 15.13 -23.26
C LYS A 238 26.11 14.38 -23.42
N LEU A 239 26.03 13.05 -23.47
CA LEU A 239 27.18 12.18 -23.72
C LEU A 239 27.73 12.44 -25.14
N THR A 240 29.05 12.37 -25.26
CA THR A 240 29.79 12.46 -26.49
C THR A 240 30.36 11.10 -26.90
N PRO A 241 30.81 10.90 -28.13
CA PRO A 241 31.47 9.64 -28.52
C PRO A 241 32.69 9.27 -27.68
N GLU A 242 33.32 10.24 -26.99
CA GLU A 242 34.43 10.02 -26.08
C GLU A 242 33.99 9.33 -24.77
N ASP A 243 32.70 9.47 -24.39
CA ASP A 243 32.11 8.84 -23.20
C ASP A 243 31.66 7.38 -23.46
N GLY A 244 31.72 6.91 -24.72
CA GLY A 244 31.36 5.58 -25.15
C GLY A 244 30.23 5.54 -26.19
N ASP A 245 29.78 4.34 -26.56
CA ASP A 245 28.79 4.12 -27.64
C ASP A 245 27.33 4.29 -27.18
N ARG A 246 27.10 4.69 -25.93
CA ARG A 246 25.72 4.83 -25.40
C ARG A 246 25.23 6.25 -25.54
N GLU A 247 23.99 6.38 -26.00
CA GLU A 247 23.27 7.66 -25.92
C GLU A 247 22.74 7.89 -24.51
N GLY A 248 22.85 9.12 -24.03
CA GLY A 248 22.41 9.51 -22.70
C GLY A 248 23.02 10.83 -22.24
N TYR A 249 23.06 11.01 -20.92
CA TYR A 249 23.54 12.23 -20.29
C TYR A 249 24.38 11.93 -19.06
N TRP A 250 25.39 12.74 -18.80
CA TRP A 250 25.91 12.92 -17.47
C TRP A 250 24.98 13.81 -16.67
N ILE A 251 24.55 13.37 -15.51
CA ILE A 251 23.95 14.21 -14.48
C ILE A 251 25.06 14.56 -13.51
N VAL A 252 25.44 15.82 -13.51
CA VAL A 252 26.54 16.35 -12.71
C VAL A 252 25.95 17.12 -11.53
N ILE A 253 26.36 16.74 -10.33
CA ILE A 253 26.00 17.43 -9.08
C ILE A 253 27.20 18.20 -8.61
N LYS A 254 27.02 19.51 -8.39
CA LYS A 254 28.03 20.44 -7.87
C LYS A 254 27.51 21.12 -6.63
N GLY A 255 28.41 21.40 -5.70
CA GLY A 255 28.05 22.17 -4.53
C GLY A 255 29.25 22.47 -3.65
N ASN A 256 28.99 23.25 -2.60
CA ASN A 256 29.96 23.53 -1.55
C ASN A 256 29.41 23.01 -0.22
N THR A 257 30.25 22.39 0.59
CA THR A 257 29.86 21.87 1.89
C THR A 257 29.54 22.94 2.92
N GLY A 258 29.90 24.20 2.66
CA GLY A 258 29.63 25.35 3.53
C GLY A 258 30.02 25.11 4.99
N ASP A 259 29.15 25.51 5.89
CA ASP A 259 29.30 25.29 7.33
C ASP A 259 28.67 23.95 7.81
N ALA A 260 28.19 23.12 6.89
CA ALA A 260 27.56 21.86 7.24
C ALA A 260 28.51 20.89 7.95
N ARG A 261 27.96 20.04 8.81
CA ARG A 261 28.71 19.06 9.62
C ARG A 261 28.04 17.71 9.61
N GLY A 262 28.87 16.67 9.51
CA GLY A 262 28.36 15.29 9.56
C GLY A 262 27.80 14.81 8.22
N ALA A 263 26.75 14.00 8.27
CA ALA A 263 26.15 13.43 7.08
C ALA A 263 25.21 14.42 6.38
N PHE A 264 25.26 14.42 5.06
CA PHE A 264 24.30 15.12 4.21
C PHE A 264 23.74 14.17 3.15
N GLN A 265 22.56 14.50 2.67
CA GLN A 265 21.87 13.71 1.65
C GLN A 265 20.89 14.57 0.86
N GLY A 266 20.47 14.06 -0.28
CA GLY A 266 19.45 14.64 -1.12
C GLY A 266 19.16 13.74 -2.30
N LYS A 267 18.35 14.25 -3.22
CA LYS A 267 18.05 13.57 -4.49
C LYS A 267 18.06 14.57 -5.63
N VAL A 268 18.49 14.12 -6.79
CA VAL A 268 18.30 14.81 -8.06
C VAL A 268 17.14 14.17 -8.77
N ILE A 269 16.19 14.99 -9.20
CA ILE A 269 15.06 14.57 -10.01
C ILE A 269 15.38 14.96 -11.46
N VAL A 270 15.25 14.00 -12.35
CA VAL A 270 15.49 14.16 -13.77
C VAL A 270 14.23 13.80 -14.55
N GLU A 271 13.70 14.71 -15.32
CA GLU A 271 12.57 14.49 -16.24
C GLU A 271 13.08 14.40 -17.67
N THR A 272 12.44 13.56 -18.47
CA THR A 272 12.86 13.30 -19.85
C THR A 272 11.68 13.22 -20.80
N THR A 273 11.96 13.19 -22.11
CA THR A 273 10.95 13.01 -23.16
C THR A 273 10.56 11.54 -23.39
N LEU A 274 11.06 10.59 -22.59
CA LEU A 274 10.65 9.19 -22.71
C LEU A 274 9.19 9.03 -22.30
N ASP A 275 8.39 8.49 -23.21
CA ASP A 275 6.99 8.20 -22.93
C ASP A 275 6.87 7.17 -21.82
N ASN A 276 5.89 7.37 -20.94
CA ASN A 276 5.55 6.48 -19.82
C ASN A 276 6.67 6.29 -18.77
N GLU A 277 7.69 7.16 -18.79
CA GLU A 277 8.70 7.22 -17.75
C GLU A 277 8.33 8.29 -16.71
N GLY A 278 8.27 7.87 -15.46
CA GLY A 278 8.23 8.81 -14.34
C GLY A 278 9.60 9.49 -14.14
N PRO A 279 9.66 10.57 -13.35
CA PRO A 279 10.92 11.23 -13.05
C PRO A 279 11.92 10.28 -12.42
N LEU A 280 13.15 10.24 -12.96
CA LEU A 280 14.24 9.46 -12.38
C LEU A 280 14.75 10.15 -11.10
N SER A 281 14.75 9.44 -9.98
CA SER A 281 15.27 9.93 -8.71
C SER A 281 16.65 9.35 -8.45
N ILE A 282 17.68 10.20 -8.45
CA ILE A 282 19.08 9.86 -8.19
C ILE A 282 19.42 10.30 -6.77
N ILE A 283 19.70 9.34 -5.90
CA ILE A 283 20.03 9.62 -4.50
C ILE A 283 21.53 9.92 -4.38
N PHE A 284 21.86 11.00 -3.67
CA PHE A 284 23.21 11.28 -3.26
C PHE A 284 23.33 11.40 -1.74
N ASN A 285 24.48 11.04 -1.20
CA ASN A 285 24.81 11.22 0.19
C ASN A 285 26.31 11.49 0.35
N GLY A 286 26.66 12.11 1.46
CA GLY A 286 28.04 12.40 1.77
C GLY A 286 28.29 12.51 3.26
N LEU A 287 29.58 12.57 3.60
CA LEU A 287 30.03 12.77 4.96
C LEU A 287 31.15 13.83 4.97
N ILE A 288 30.89 14.92 5.70
CA ILE A 288 31.87 15.98 5.90
C ILE A 288 32.82 15.57 7.02
N ALA A 289 34.11 15.51 6.70
CA ALA A 289 35.12 15.13 7.65
C ALA A 289 35.22 16.16 8.78
N ARG A 290 35.37 15.69 10.00
CA ARG A 290 35.69 16.60 11.14
C ARG A 290 37.08 17.16 10.90
N PRO A 291 37.29 18.50 11.13
CA PRO A 291 38.62 19.04 11.09
C PRO A 291 39.47 18.29 12.12
N SER A 292 40.58 17.70 11.66
CA SER A 292 41.54 17.09 12.58
C SER A 292 42.01 18.15 13.57
N PRO A 293 42.00 17.88 14.89
CA PRO A 293 42.59 18.82 15.84
C PRO A 293 44.07 19.00 15.46
N ARG A 294 44.47 20.21 15.05
CA ARG A 294 45.90 20.53 14.85
C ARG A 294 46.59 20.25 16.16
N LEU A 295 47.46 19.26 16.21
CA LEU A 295 48.44 19.13 17.24
C LEU A 295 49.26 20.41 17.21
N GLN A 296 48.99 21.33 18.14
CA GLN A 296 49.89 22.45 18.43
C GLN A 296 51.16 21.81 18.95
N ARG A 297 52.24 21.93 18.18
CA ARG A 297 53.60 21.71 18.63
C ARG A 297 54.14 22.98 19.26
#